data_c8c9e344fab346c504a2d5e1203956d9
#
_entry.id   c8c9e344fab346c504a2d5e1203956d9
#
_cell.length_a   1.000
_cell.length_b   1.000
_cell.length_c   1.000
_cell.angle_alpha   90.00
_cell.angle_beta   90.00
_cell.angle_gamma   90.00
#
_symmetry.space_group_name_H-M   'P 1'
#
loop_
_entity.id
_entity.type
_entity.pdbx_description
1 polymer ?
#
loop_
_entity_poly.entity_id
_entity_poly.type
_entity_poly.pdbx_seq_one_letter_code
_entity_poly.pdbx_strand_id
1 'polypeptide(L)'
;MGRVNSIRRVVALIGALVAFGVAGGWAQDQHIRPAEQSGKLQPTSEKGLKLTDEEWGDLYMARKTYDAAIDHYSLAINSLNGSPQDKPEVAVLYNKVGICFQQKLDYGKARKAYDSAIRMDRTLAQAWNNLGTTYYLDKRAKKSIKYYRRAIKLKPQGASFHLNLGTAYFARKKYQEASNEYRTAIQLDPDVLTRSAGAGTAIETRHVDANYYFYLAKIFASVGNPAEAVRYLERALEEGFKDRKRILDDPDFQKISSDPAFVALMKNPPVAIKD
;
A
#
# COMPACT_ATOMS: atom_id res chain seq x y z
N MET A 1 10.13 -11.10 23.39
CA MET A 1 10.68 -9.77 23.73
C MET A 1 11.71 -9.23 22.73
N GLY A 2 12.40 -10.07 21.93
CA GLY A 2 13.45 -9.63 20.98
C GLY A 2 12.99 -8.82 19.75
N ARG A 3 11.82 -9.12 19.17
CA ARG A 3 11.36 -8.52 17.89
C ARG A 3 10.92 -7.04 17.98
N VAL A 4 10.38 -6.60 19.09
CA VAL A 4 9.96 -5.17 19.26
C VAL A 4 11.17 -4.24 19.34
N ASN A 5 12.31 -4.75 19.82
CA ASN A 5 13.54 -3.96 19.91
C ASN A 5 14.26 -3.80 18.56
N SER A 6 14.11 -4.76 17.63
CA SER A 6 14.68 -4.71 16.29
C SER A 6 14.07 -3.59 15.45
N ILE A 7 12.72 -3.50 15.39
CA ILE A 7 12.01 -2.45 14.65
C ILE A 7 12.35 -1.06 15.20
N ARG A 8 12.46 -0.91 16.55
CA ARG A 8 12.87 0.37 17.16
C ARG A 8 14.30 0.76 16.82
N ARG A 9 15.23 -0.20 16.67
CA ARG A 9 16.62 0.07 16.27
C ARG A 9 16.72 0.51 14.81
N VAL A 10 16.00 -0.12 13.89
CA VAL A 10 15.96 0.27 12.47
C VAL A 10 15.31 1.63 12.29
N VAL A 11 14.22 1.92 13.00
CA VAL A 11 13.54 3.24 12.96
C VAL A 11 14.43 4.35 13.55
N ALA A 12 15.21 4.08 14.60
CA ALA A 12 16.14 5.04 15.17
C ALA A 12 17.30 5.37 14.22
N LEU A 13 17.78 4.38 13.44
CA LEU A 13 18.80 4.58 12.40
C LEU A 13 18.29 5.42 11.22
N ILE A 14 17.04 5.23 10.82
CA ILE A 14 16.42 6.03 9.75
C ILE A 14 16.20 7.48 10.22
N GLY A 15 15.81 7.70 11.48
CA GLY A 15 15.64 9.03 12.06
C GLY A 15 16.96 9.84 12.16
N ALA A 16 18.07 9.19 12.43
CA ALA A 16 19.38 9.84 12.51
C ALA A 16 19.94 10.27 11.14
N LEU A 17 19.55 9.58 10.05
CA LEU A 17 19.97 9.92 8.67
C LEU A 17 19.18 11.06 8.05
N VAL A 18 17.94 11.34 8.52
CA VAL A 18 17.12 12.45 8.02
C VAL A 18 17.47 13.79 8.67
N ALA A 19 18.13 13.79 9.85
CA ALA A 19 18.45 15.01 10.61
C ALA A 19 19.67 15.79 10.08
N PHE A 20 20.42 15.28 9.09
CA PHE A 20 21.62 15.95 8.54
C PHE A 20 21.43 16.62 7.17
N GLY A 21 20.22 16.76 6.68
CA GLY A 21 19.93 17.19 5.30
C GLY A 21 19.21 18.52 5.13
N VAL A 22 19.20 19.46 6.10
CA VAL A 22 18.63 20.80 5.88
C VAL A 22 19.50 21.87 6.55
N ALA A 23 20.48 22.37 5.84
CA ALA A 23 21.00 23.75 6.00
C ALA A 23 21.85 24.14 4.79
N GLY A 24 21.43 25.14 4.06
CA GLY A 24 22.36 26.02 3.34
C GLY A 24 22.22 26.12 1.83
N GLY A 25 21.51 27.13 1.30
CA GLY A 25 22.06 28.20 0.49
C GLY A 25 22.24 27.97 -1.03
N TRP A 26 21.46 28.67 -1.79
CA TRP A 26 21.66 29.32 -3.10
C TRP A 26 23.07 29.29 -3.72
N ALA A 27 23.22 28.78 -4.99
CA ALA A 27 23.78 29.51 -6.13
C ALA A 27 24.07 28.59 -7.35
N GLN A 28 23.55 29.01 -8.52
CA GLN A 28 24.08 29.02 -9.91
C GLN A 28 24.71 27.78 -10.53
N ASP A 29 24.10 27.43 -11.68
CA ASP A 29 24.65 26.94 -12.95
C ASP A 29 26.11 26.44 -12.97
N GLN A 30 26.29 25.15 -13.30
CA GLN A 30 27.26 24.74 -14.30
C GLN A 30 26.97 23.33 -14.84
N HIS A 31 27.09 23.20 -16.16
CA HIS A 31 27.07 21.98 -16.96
C HIS A 31 27.85 20.82 -16.34
N ILE A 32 27.17 19.71 -16.03
CA ILE A 32 27.85 18.45 -15.72
C ILE A 32 27.37 17.37 -16.69
N ARG A 33 28.35 16.85 -17.45
CA ARG A 33 28.23 15.70 -18.35
C ARG A 33 27.83 14.44 -17.54
N PRO A 34 27.12 13.46 -18.13
CA PRO A 34 26.85 12.21 -17.46
C PRO A 34 28.12 11.38 -17.36
N ALA A 35 28.58 11.11 -16.16
CA ALA A 35 29.63 10.14 -15.91
C ALA A 35 28.95 8.79 -15.59
N GLU A 36 29.03 7.86 -16.55
CA GLU A 36 28.97 6.44 -16.30
C GLU A 36 30.09 6.05 -15.32
N GLN A 37 29.70 5.74 -14.09
CA GLN A 37 30.51 4.92 -13.20
C GLN A 37 29.59 4.03 -12.39
N SER A 38 29.47 2.79 -12.85
CA SER A 38 29.02 1.67 -12.05
C SER A 38 30.06 1.38 -10.95
N GLY A 39 30.14 2.26 -9.97
CA GLY A 39 30.91 2.03 -8.76
C GLY A 39 30.03 1.27 -7.78
N LYS A 40 30.38 0.02 -7.46
CA LYS A 40 29.89 -0.67 -6.27
C LYS A 40 30.14 0.26 -5.09
N LEU A 41 29.10 0.93 -4.63
CA LEU A 41 29.10 1.64 -3.36
C LEU A 41 29.29 0.60 -2.26
N GLN A 42 30.53 0.41 -1.83
CA GLN A 42 30.81 -0.29 -0.59
C GLN A 42 30.23 0.55 0.53
N PRO A 43 29.46 -0.04 1.46
CA PRO A 43 28.92 0.69 2.59
C PRO A 43 30.10 1.22 3.40
N THR A 44 30.14 2.55 3.60
CA THR A 44 31.03 3.17 4.59
C THR A 44 30.83 2.44 5.91
N SER A 45 31.90 1.86 6.44
CA SER A 45 31.91 1.05 7.64
C SER A 45 31.27 1.83 8.81
N GLU A 46 30.02 1.55 9.12
CA GLU A 46 29.43 1.87 10.43
C GLU A 46 30.10 0.92 11.45
N LYS A 47 31.30 1.30 11.92
CA LYS A 47 32.01 0.60 12.96
C LYS A 47 31.15 0.54 14.21
N GLY A 48 30.49 -0.60 14.47
CA GLY A 48 29.87 -0.88 15.74
C GLY A 48 28.52 -1.59 15.75
N LEU A 49 27.71 -1.57 14.68
CA LEU A 49 26.44 -2.28 14.66
C LEU A 49 26.58 -3.64 13.93
N LYS A 50 26.48 -4.72 14.69
CA LYS A 50 26.31 -6.06 14.11
C LYS A 50 24.81 -6.25 13.79
N LEU A 51 24.42 -5.90 12.56
CA LEU A 51 23.09 -6.21 12.03
C LEU A 51 23.07 -7.64 11.50
N THR A 52 21.94 -8.32 11.66
CA THR A 52 21.66 -9.59 10.98
C THR A 52 21.41 -9.36 9.49
N ASP A 53 21.49 -10.41 8.68
CA ASP A 53 21.16 -10.29 7.25
C ASP A 53 19.73 -9.84 7.01
N GLU A 54 18.75 -10.23 7.85
CA GLU A 54 17.39 -9.72 7.79
C GLU A 54 17.35 -8.20 8.03
N GLU A 55 18.04 -7.70 9.06
CA GLU A 55 18.10 -6.27 9.39
C GLU A 55 18.80 -5.46 8.29
N TRP A 56 19.85 -5.99 7.68
CA TRP A 56 20.47 -5.39 6.48
C TRP A 56 19.48 -5.34 5.32
N GLY A 57 18.74 -6.42 5.07
CA GLY A 57 17.68 -6.45 4.07
C GLY A 57 16.62 -5.38 4.30
N ASP A 58 16.16 -5.23 5.55
CA ASP A 58 15.17 -4.19 5.93
C ASP A 58 15.72 -2.76 5.73
N LEU A 59 16.99 -2.54 6.03
CA LEU A 59 17.66 -1.25 5.81
C LEU A 59 17.76 -0.92 4.32
N TYR A 60 18.20 -1.86 3.47
CA TYR A 60 18.26 -1.67 2.02
C TYR A 60 16.88 -1.50 1.39
N MET A 61 15.88 -2.20 1.91
CA MET A 61 14.48 -2.01 1.51
C MET A 61 14.01 -0.57 1.78
N ALA A 62 14.31 -0.03 2.96
CA ALA A 62 13.97 1.35 3.32
C ALA A 62 14.70 2.38 2.43
N ARG A 63 15.91 2.07 1.99
CA ARG A 63 16.71 2.86 1.05
C ARG A 63 16.31 2.65 -0.42
N LYS A 64 15.30 1.81 -0.70
CA LYS A 64 14.85 1.43 -2.05
C LYS A 64 15.94 0.76 -2.90
N THR A 65 16.99 0.24 -2.30
CA THR A 65 18.04 -0.55 -2.95
C THR A 65 17.66 -2.02 -2.96
N TYR A 66 16.65 -2.33 -3.77
CA TYR A 66 15.93 -3.60 -3.73
C TYR A 66 16.80 -4.82 -4.06
N ASP A 67 17.81 -4.69 -4.90
CA ASP A 67 18.72 -5.81 -5.23
C ASP A 67 19.55 -6.20 -4.00
N ALA A 68 20.15 -5.22 -3.31
CA ALA A 68 20.88 -5.47 -2.08
C ALA A 68 19.96 -6.05 -0.97
N ALA A 69 18.73 -5.57 -0.89
CA ALA A 69 17.76 -6.13 0.04
C ALA A 69 17.46 -7.62 -0.26
N ILE A 70 17.29 -7.99 -1.53
CA ILE A 70 17.07 -9.38 -1.97
C ILE A 70 18.26 -10.25 -1.61
N ASP A 71 19.49 -9.76 -1.84
CA ASP A 71 20.72 -10.51 -1.53
C ASP A 71 20.79 -10.82 -0.03
N HIS A 72 20.57 -9.82 0.83
CA HIS A 72 20.60 -10.00 2.27
C HIS A 72 19.47 -10.88 2.80
N TYR A 73 18.23 -10.73 2.30
CA TYR A 73 17.16 -11.67 2.66
C TYR A 73 17.47 -13.10 2.21
N SER A 74 18.15 -13.27 1.07
CA SER A 74 18.58 -14.59 0.59
C SER A 74 19.65 -15.20 1.49
N LEU A 75 20.60 -14.41 1.99
CA LEU A 75 21.58 -14.84 2.98
C LEU A 75 20.88 -15.26 4.28
N ALA A 76 19.93 -14.48 4.77
CA ALA A 76 19.13 -14.81 5.95
C ALA A 76 18.37 -16.14 5.76
N ILE A 77 17.74 -16.37 4.59
CA ILE A 77 17.07 -17.64 4.27
C ILE A 77 18.05 -18.81 4.30
N ASN A 78 19.23 -18.64 3.71
CA ASN A 78 20.25 -19.69 3.63
C ASN A 78 20.89 -20.00 5.00
N SER A 79 20.93 -19.06 5.92
CA SER A 79 21.45 -19.26 7.29
C SER A 79 20.48 -20.08 8.17
N LEU A 80 19.21 -20.10 7.83
CA LEU A 80 18.19 -20.91 8.49
C LEU A 80 18.27 -22.33 7.93
N ASN A 81 18.59 -23.29 8.77
CA ASN A 81 18.92 -24.68 8.38
C ASN A 81 17.76 -25.51 7.80
N GLY A 82 16.65 -24.86 7.42
CA GLY A 82 15.49 -25.48 6.80
C GLY A 82 14.71 -26.43 7.73
N SER A 83 14.92 -26.33 9.03
CA SER A 83 14.17 -27.09 10.02
C SER A 83 12.67 -26.75 9.96
N PRO A 84 11.78 -27.64 10.38
CA PRO A 84 10.34 -27.33 10.43
C PRO A 84 10.03 -26.10 11.28
N GLN A 85 10.85 -25.78 12.29
CA GLN A 85 10.70 -24.64 13.17
C GLN A 85 11.00 -23.30 12.46
N ASP A 86 11.91 -23.33 11.49
CA ASP A 86 12.33 -22.12 10.75
C ASP A 86 11.36 -21.72 9.63
N LYS A 87 10.46 -22.64 9.23
CA LYS A 87 9.53 -22.40 8.11
C LYS A 87 8.75 -21.11 8.22
N PRO A 88 8.18 -20.71 9.36
CA PRO A 88 7.45 -19.43 9.46
C PRO A 88 8.34 -18.21 9.21
N GLU A 89 9.60 -18.24 9.69
CA GLU A 89 10.56 -17.16 9.49
C GLU A 89 11.01 -17.10 8.04
N VAL A 90 11.34 -18.23 7.44
CA VAL A 90 11.65 -18.35 6.01
C VAL A 90 10.49 -17.86 5.15
N ALA A 91 9.23 -18.12 5.53
CA ALA A 91 8.05 -17.63 4.84
C ALA A 91 7.99 -16.08 4.85
N VAL A 92 8.29 -15.46 5.99
CA VAL A 92 8.35 -14.00 6.13
C VAL A 92 9.45 -13.42 5.23
N LEU A 93 10.64 -14.03 5.22
CA LEU A 93 11.75 -13.59 4.36
C LEU A 93 11.42 -13.71 2.87
N TYR A 94 10.84 -14.83 2.41
CA TYR A 94 10.34 -14.93 1.03
C TYR A 94 9.27 -13.89 0.70
N ASN A 95 8.40 -13.57 1.64
CA ASN A 95 7.42 -12.48 1.45
C ASN A 95 8.12 -11.12 1.28
N LYS A 96 9.17 -10.82 2.05
CA LYS A 96 9.99 -9.60 1.91
C LYS A 96 10.70 -9.57 0.54
N VAL A 97 11.29 -10.68 0.09
CA VAL A 97 11.87 -10.82 -1.26
C VAL A 97 10.81 -10.53 -2.33
N GLY A 98 9.59 -11.07 -2.16
CA GLY A 98 8.46 -10.80 -3.06
C GLY A 98 8.12 -9.32 -3.16
N ILE A 99 8.13 -8.60 -2.02
CA ILE A 99 7.88 -7.16 -1.99
C ILE A 99 8.99 -6.41 -2.76
N CYS A 100 10.27 -6.77 -2.61
CA CYS A 100 11.35 -6.18 -3.38
C CYS A 100 11.14 -6.33 -4.90
N PHE A 101 10.83 -7.54 -5.37
CA PHE A 101 10.53 -7.76 -6.79
C PHE A 101 9.29 -7.02 -7.26
N GLN A 102 8.27 -6.89 -6.42
CA GLN A 102 7.07 -6.10 -6.74
C GLN A 102 7.42 -4.61 -6.92
N GLN A 103 8.25 -4.05 -6.06
CA GLN A 103 8.73 -2.66 -6.17
C GLN A 103 9.58 -2.44 -7.43
N LYS A 104 10.30 -3.47 -7.87
CA LYS A 104 11.01 -3.48 -9.16
C LYS A 104 10.09 -3.74 -10.37
N LEU A 105 8.78 -3.86 -10.16
CA LEU A 105 7.78 -4.20 -11.18
C LEU A 105 8.00 -5.58 -11.84
N ASP A 106 8.87 -6.42 -11.28
CA ASP A 106 9.06 -7.81 -11.73
C ASP A 106 7.99 -8.72 -11.07
N TYR A 107 6.77 -8.59 -11.56
CA TYR A 107 5.63 -9.35 -11.03
C TYR A 107 5.80 -10.88 -11.19
N GLY A 108 6.61 -11.31 -12.14
CA GLY A 108 6.92 -12.72 -12.36
C GLY A 108 7.71 -13.30 -11.18
N LYS A 109 8.82 -12.67 -10.82
CA LYS A 109 9.64 -13.06 -9.67
C LYS A 109 8.93 -12.82 -8.34
N ALA A 110 8.20 -11.71 -8.22
CA ALA A 110 7.38 -11.45 -7.03
C ALA A 110 6.41 -12.60 -6.73
N ARG A 111 5.66 -13.08 -7.74
CA ARG A 111 4.76 -14.22 -7.57
C ARG A 111 5.49 -15.50 -7.12
N LYS A 112 6.65 -15.79 -7.72
CA LYS A 112 7.45 -16.97 -7.31
C LYS A 112 7.87 -16.89 -5.83
N ALA A 113 8.30 -15.71 -5.38
CA ALA A 113 8.70 -15.49 -4.01
C ALA A 113 7.50 -15.62 -3.04
N TYR A 114 6.34 -15.02 -3.35
CA TYR A 114 5.12 -15.19 -2.54
C TYR A 114 4.60 -16.64 -2.54
N ASP A 115 4.68 -17.35 -3.65
CA ASP A 115 4.34 -18.77 -3.70
C ASP A 115 5.30 -19.59 -2.83
N SER A 116 6.60 -19.23 -2.75
CA SER A 116 7.55 -19.84 -1.82
C SER A 116 7.18 -19.54 -0.37
N ALA A 117 6.85 -18.30 -0.03
CA ALA A 117 6.36 -17.93 1.29
C ALA A 117 5.14 -18.78 1.70
N ILE A 118 4.16 -18.92 0.82
CA ILE A 118 2.94 -19.72 1.05
C ILE A 118 3.24 -21.21 1.18
N ARG A 119 4.24 -21.74 0.48
CA ARG A 119 4.67 -23.15 0.66
C ARG A 119 5.30 -23.37 2.02
N MET A 120 6.07 -22.41 2.53
CA MET A 120 6.68 -22.48 3.87
C MET A 120 5.63 -22.31 4.97
N ASP A 121 4.75 -21.32 4.84
CA ASP A 121 3.66 -21.08 5.79
C ASP A 121 2.36 -20.72 5.06
N ARG A 122 1.41 -21.66 5.01
CA ARG A 122 0.09 -21.46 4.39
C ARG A 122 -0.82 -20.53 5.19
N THR A 123 -0.43 -20.17 6.43
CA THR A 123 -1.20 -19.29 7.32
C THR A 123 -0.72 -17.85 7.25
N LEU A 124 0.39 -17.55 6.55
CA LEU A 124 0.90 -16.21 6.36
C LEU A 124 -0.03 -15.40 5.44
N ALA A 125 -1.03 -14.75 6.04
CA ALA A 125 -2.06 -13.99 5.33
C ALA A 125 -1.49 -12.89 4.41
N GLN A 126 -0.39 -12.25 4.82
CA GLN A 126 0.29 -11.20 4.06
C GLN A 126 0.79 -11.72 2.71
N ALA A 127 1.35 -12.94 2.65
CA ALA A 127 1.83 -13.52 1.39
C ALA A 127 0.67 -13.76 0.40
N TRP A 128 -0.48 -14.23 0.89
CA TRP A 128 -1.69 -14.37 0.08
C TRP A 128 -2.19 -13.02 -0.45
N ASN A 129 -2.22 -12.00 0.41
CA ASN A 129 -2.60 -10.63 0.01
C ASN A 129 -1.65 -10.09 -1.07
N ASN A 130 -0.35 -10.19 -0.85
CA ASN A 130 0.66 -9.65 -1.76
C ASN A 130 0.68 -10.38 -3.10
N LEU A 131 0.47 -11.71 -3.10
CA LEU A 131 0.26 -12.47 -4.33
C LEU A 131 -0.98 -11.97 -5.08
N GLY A 132 -2.08 -11.67 -4.38
CA GLY A 132 -3.27 -11.04 -4.93
C GLY A 132 -2.96 -9.69 -5.58
N THR A 133 -2.15 -8.86 -4.90
CA THR A 133 -1.74 -7.54 -5.39
C THR A 133 -0.94 -7.64 -6.69
N THR A 134 -0.01 -8.60 -6.83
CA THR A 134 0.71 -8.79 -8.10
C THR A 134 -0.21 -9.18 -9.24
N TYR A 135 -1.25 -9.99 -8.98
CA TYR A 135 -2.25 -10.30 -10.02
C TYR A 135 -3.13 -9.09 -10.36
N TYR A 136 -3.44 -8.24 -9.39
CA TYR A 136 -4.17 -7.01 -9.63
C TYR A 136 -3.37 -6.04 -10.50
N LEU A 137 -2.11 -5.80 -10.16
CA LEU A 137 -1.19 -4.95 -10.92
C LEU A 137 -0.97 -5.47 -12.35
N ASP A 138 -0.98 -6.79 -12.52
CA ASP A 138 -0.96 -7.47 -13.84
C ASP A 138 -2.33 -7.46 -14.55
N LYS A 139 -3.25 -6.56 -14.15
CA LYS A 139 -4.61 -6.37 -14.71
C LYS A 139 -5.52 -7.62 -14.64
N ARG A 140 -5.20 -8.56 -13.76
CA ARG A 140 -5.91 -9.84 -13.59
C ARG A 140 -6.80 -9.81 -12.34
N ALA A 141 -7.65 -8.78 -12.22
CA ALA A 141 -8.49 -8.50 -11.05
C ALA A 141 -9.39 -9.69 -10.62
N LYS A 142 -9.91 -10.49 -11.58
CA LYS A 142 -10.67 -11.71 -11.25
C LYS A 142 -9.82 -12.71 -10.44
N LYS A 143 -8.54 -12.83 -10.79
CA LYS A 143 -7.63 -13.77 -10.11
C LYS A 143 -7.20 -13.23 -8.75
N SER A 144 -6.97 -11.93 -8.62
CA SER A 144 -6.58 -11.30 -7.37
C SER A 144 -7.64 -11.47 -6.26
N ILE A 145 -8.93 -11.38 -6.58
CA ILE A 145 -10.05 -11.59 -5.65
C ILE A 145 -9.93 -12.91 -4.89
N LYS A 146 -9.54 -14.00 -5.56
CA LYS A 146 -9.35 -15.32 -4.91
C LYS A 146 -8.31 -15.25 -3.80
N TYR A 147 -7.21 -14.58 -4.04
CA TYR A 147 -6.08 -14.49 -3.12
C TYR A 147 -6.38 -13.55 -1.94
N TYR A 148 -7.01 -12.40 -2.20
CA TYR A 148 -7.45 -11.49 -1.14
C TYR A 148 -8.48 -12.14 -0.21
N ARG A 149 -9.46 -12.87 -0.75
CA ARG A 149 -10.41 -13.64 0.07
C ARG A 149 -9.70 -14.68 0.94
N ARG A 150 -8.63 -15.31 0.43
CA ARG A 150 -7.85 -16.25 1.24
C ARG A 150 -7.11 -15.54 2.37
N ALA A 151 -6.51 -14.38 2.12
CA ALA A 151 -5.87 -13.56 3.14
C ALA A 151 -6.85 -13.14 4.25
N ILE A 152 -8.05 -12.66 3.86
CA ILE A 152 -9.11 -12.29 4.80
C ILE A 152 -9.59 -13.50 5.63
N LYS A 153 -9.75 -14.67 5.01
CA LYS A 153 -10.10 -15.89 5.75
C LYS A 153 -9.08 -16.25 6.83
N LEU A 154 -7.79 -15.98 6.59
CA LEU A 154 -6.71 -16.24 7.55
C LEU A 154 -6.60 -15.14 8.61
N LYS A 155 -6.85 -13.89 8.24
CA LYS A 155 -6.80 -12.73 9.15
C LYS A 155 -7.94 -11.77 8.83
N PRO A 156 -9.14 -11.97 9.39
CA PRO A 156 -10.32 -11.14 9.11
C PRO A 156 -10.16 -9.67 9.50
N GLN A 157 -9.28 -9.35 10.45
CA GLN A 157 -9.01 -7.99 10.94
C GLN A 157 -7.98 -7.23 10.09
N GLY A 158 -7.63 -7.75 8.93
CA GLY A 158 -6.67 -7.11 8.03
C GLY A 158 -7.30 -6.00 7.18
N ALA A 159 -7.39 -4.76 7.68
CA ALA A 159 -8.01 -3.64 6.97
C ALA A 159 -7.49 -3.47 5.54
N SER A 160 -6.18 -3.57 5.32
CA SER A 160 -5.57 -3.50 3.98
C SER A 160 -6.00 -4.64 3.05
N PHE A 161 -6.37 -5.81 3.57
CA PHE A 161 -6.85 -6.92 2.76
C PHE A 161 -8.26 -6.65 2.23
N HIS A 162 -9.14 -6.09 3.08
CA HIS A 162 -10.46 -5.64 2.68
C HIS A 162 -10.38 -4.50 1.67
N LEU A 163 -9.47 -3.54 1.90
CA LEU A 163 -9.22 -2.44 0.97
C LEU A 163 -8.82 -2.97 -0.43
N ASN A 164 -7.86 -3.89 -0.48
CA ASN A 164 -7.39 -4.49 -1.73
C ASN A 164 -8.49 -5.32 -2.43
N LEU A 165 -9.30 -6.06 -1.66
CA LEU A 165 -10.44 -6.80 -2.21
C LEU A 165 -11.50 -5.85 -2.79
N GLY A 166 -11.82 -4.77 -2.06
CA GLY A 166 -12.72 -3.72 -2.54
C GLY A 166 -12.23 -3.11 -3.85
N THR A 167 -10.94 -2.79 -3.95
CA THR A 167 -10.31 -2.25 -5.16
C THR A 167 -10.41 -3.25 -6.34
N ALA A 168 -10.22 -4.54 -6.08
CA ALA A 168 -10.37 -5.56 -7.12
C ALA A 168 -11.83 -5.75 -7.57
N TYR A 169 -12.80 -5.62 -6.66
CA TYR A 169 -14.22 -5.62 -7.00
C TYR A 169 -14.59 -4.37 -7.81
N PHE A 170 -14.12 -3.20 -7.40
CA PHE A 170 -14.34 -1.95 -8.11
C PHE A 170 -13.83 -2.04 -9.56
N ALA A 171 -12.62 -2.57 -9.74
CA ALA A 171 -12.03 -2.83 -11.06
C ALA A 171 -12.87 -3.76 -11.94
N ARG A 172 -13.75 -4.55 -11.33
CA ARG A 172 -14.70 -5.45 -11.99
C ARG A 172 -16.10 -4.85 -12.13
N LYS A 173 -16.27 -3.57 -11.79
CA LYS A 173 -17.58 -2.86 -11.76
C LYS A 173 -18.58 -3.50 -10.77
N LYS A 174 -18.09 -4.24 -9.78
CA LYS A 174 -18.87 -4.84 -8.71
C LYS A 174 -18.95 -3.85 -7.53
N TYR A 175 -19.68 -2.77 -7.75
CA TYR A 175 -19.62 -1.59 -6.89
C TYR A 175 -20.20 -1.85 -5.50
N GLN A 176 -21.23 -2.69 -5.38
CA GLN A 176 -21.83 -3.01 -4.09
C GLN A 176 -20.87 -3.84 -3.23
N GLU A 177 -20.26 -4.87 -3.83
CA GLU A 177 -19.26 -5.69 -3.15
C GLU A 177 -18.02 -4.84 -2.78
N ALA A 178 -17.59 -3.94 -3.66
CA ALA A 178 -16.51 -3.01 -3.38
C ALA A 178 -16.82 -2.11 -2.18
N SER A 179 -18.02 -1.52 -2.15
CA SER A 179 -18.47 -0.65 -1.05
C SER A 179 -18.50 -1.38 0.29
N ASN A 180 -18.96 -2.63 0.31
CA ASN A 180 -18.98 -3.42 1.54
C ASN A 180 -17.56 -3.67 2.08
N GLU A 181 -16.62 -4.04 1.21
CA GLU A 181 -15.24 -4.29 1.61
C GLU A 181 -14.54 -3.00 2.04
N TYR A 182 -14.74 -1.88 1.36
CA TYR A 182 -14.19 -0.58 1.77
C TYR A 182 -14.74 -0.12 3.12
N ARG A 183 -16.05 -0.30 3.36
CA ARG A 183 -16.66 0.01 4.66
C ARG A 183 -16.01 -0.80 5.77
N THR A 184 -15.85 -2.11 5.57
CA THR A 184 -15.16 -3.00 6.51
C THR A 184 -13.72 -2.53 6.75
N ALA A 185 -13.00 -2.16 5.70
CA ALA A 185 -11.62 -1.67 5.82
C ALA A 185 -11.54 -0.41 6.70
N ILE A 186 -12.41 0.57 6.46
CA ILE A 186 -12.48 1.84 7.22
C ILE A 186 -12.93 1.60 8.68
N GLN A 187 -13.87 0.69 8.92
CA GLN A 187 -14.29 0.32 10.27
C GLN A 187 -13.17 -0.34 11.08
N LEU A 188 -12.34 -1.17 10.42
CA LEU A 188 -11.18 -1.80 11.05
C LEU A 188 -10.03 -0.82 11.29
N ASP A 189 -9.89 0.16 10.41
CA ASP A 189 -8.81 1.14 10.43
C ASP A 189 -9.25 2.40 9.66
N PRO A 190 -9.71 3.45 10.37
CA PRO A 190 -10.17 4.70 9.77
C PRO A 190 -9.14 5.36 8.85
N ASP A 191 -7.84 5.17 9.12
CA ASP A 191 -6.75 5.77 8.35
C ASP A 191 -6.21 4.87 7.23
N VAL A 192 -6.87 3.73 6.96
CA VAL A 192 -6.37 2.73 6.00
C VAL A 192 -6.15 3.31 4.61
N LEU A 193 -6.98 4.26 4.18
CA LEU A 193 -6.87 4.91 2.86
C LEU A 193 -5.66 5.86 2.80
N THR A 194 -5.45 6.68 3.83
CA THR A 194 -4.34 7.65 3.90
C THR A 194 -2.99 6.97 4.05
N ARG A 195 -2.91 5.94 4.91
CA ARG A 195 -1.68 5.15 5.08
C ARG A 195 -1.35 4.30 3.86
N SER A 196 -2.35 3.88 3.13
CA SER A 196 -2.17 3.04 1.94
C SER A 196 -1.73 3.83 0.73
N ALA A 197 -1.94 5.15 0.70
CA ALA A 197 -1.53 6.01 -0.42
C ALA A 197 0.00 6.11 -0.60
N GLY A 198 0.81 5.69 0.38
CA GLY A 198 2.27 5.64 0.29
C GLY A 198 2.90 4.24 0.21
N ALA A 199 2.11 3.19 0.19
CA ALA A 199 2.58 1.81 0.40
C ALA A 199 2.55 0.92 -0.86
N GLY A 200 2.45 1.49 -2.07
CA GLY A 200 2.37 0.72 -3.33
C GLY A 200 1.13 -0.17 -3.38
N THR A 201 0.03 0.32 -2.82
CA THR A 201 -1.24 -0.39 -2.86
C THR A 201 -1.87 -0.32 -4.24
N ALA A 202 -2.78 -1.24 -4.52
CA ALA A 202 -3.53 -1.30 -5.76
C ALA A 202 -4.29 0.02 -6.13
N ILE A 203 -4.37 0.98 -5.20
CA ILE A 203 -5.03 2.28 -5.38
C ILE A 203 -4.17 3.25 -6.21
N GLU A 204 -2.84 3.26 -6.02
CA GLU A 204 -1.94 4.25 -6.65
C GLU A 204 -1.77 4.08 -8.16
N THR A 205 -2.10 2.94 -8.71
CA THR A 205 -1.76 2.58 -10.10
C THR A 205 -2.88 2.83 -11.11
N ARG A 206 -3.98 3.48 -10.71
CA ARG A 206 -5.13 3.64 -11.59
C ARG A 206 -5.55 5.08 -11.77
N HIS A 207 -5.96 5.44 -12.99
CA HIS A 207 -6.88 6.55 -13.23
C HIS A 207 -8.14 6.29 -12.40
N VAL A 208 -8.26 7.00 -11.30
CA VAL A 208 -9.40 6.93 -10.41
C VAL A 208 -10.49 7.77 -11.06
N ASP A 209 -11.59 7.15 -11.47
CA ASP A 209 -12.68 7.85 -12.13
C ASP A 209 -13.65 8.49 -11.11
N ALA A 210 -14.52 9.35 -11.60
CA ALA A 210 -15.52 10.04 -10.79
C ALA A 210 -16.38 9.08 -9.95
N ASN A 211 -16.68 7.90 -10.47
CA ASN A 211 -17.46 6.90 -9.73
C ASN A 211 -16.72 6.35 -8.51
N TYR A 212 -15.40 6.18 -8.60
CA TYR A 212 -14.62 5.74 -7.45
C TYR A 212 -14.75 6.73 -6.28
N TYR A 213 -14.55 8.01 -6.56
CA TYR A 213 -14.68 9.06 -5.56
C TYR A 213 -16.11 9.16 -5.02
N PHE A 214 -17.14 9.03 -5.89
CA PHE A 214 -18.52 8.97 -5.47
C PHE A 214 -18.79 7.82 -4.49
N TYR A 215 -18.30 6.61 -4.76
CA TYR A 215 -18.49 5.48 -3.85
C TYR A 215 -17.71 5.63 -2.55
N LEU A 216 -16.52 6.23 -2.56
CA LEU A 216 -15.81 6.57 -1.32
C LEU A 216 -16.59 7.60 -0.49
N ALA A 217 -17.07 8.67 -1.11
CA ALA A 217 -17.89 9.68 -0.46
C ALA A 217 -19.12 9.03 0.21
N LYS A 218 -19.80 8.15 -0.51
CA LYS A 218 -20.94 7.39 0.00
C LYS A 218 -20.57 6.53 1.22
N ILE A 219 -19.44 5.86 1.21
CA ILE A 219 -18.99 5.04 2.33
C ILE A 219 -18.71 5.92 3.56
N PHE A 220 -17.99 7.03 3.40
CA PHE A 220 -17.74 7.94 4.51
C PHE A 220 -19.02 8.56 5.07
N ALA A 221 -19.97 8.92 4.22
CA ALA A 221 -21.30 9.33 4.66
C ALA A 221 -21.99 8.23 5.47
N SER A 222 -21.92 6.98 5.02
CA SER A 222 -22.55 5.83 5.69
C SER A 222 -22.01 5.55 7.09
N VAL A 223 -20.71 5.84 7.32
CA VAL A 223 -20.03 5.63 8.63
C VAL A 223 -20.05 6.90 9.50
N GLY A 224 -20.75 7.96 9.09
CA GLY A 224 -20.89 9.17 9.89
C GLY A 224 -19.65 10.08 9.90
N ASN A 225 -18.86 10.08 8.83
CA ASN A 225 -17.73 11.00 8.65
C ASN A 225 -18.05 12.02 7.53
N PRO A 226 -18.80 13.12 7.81
CA PRO A 226 -19.20 14.07 6.80
C PRO A 226 -18.01 14.80 6.16
N ALA A 227 -16.95 15.11 6.90
CA ALA A 227 -15.79 15.82 6.38
C ALA A 227 -15.13 15.06 5.23
N GLU A 228 -14.85 13.77 5.43
CA GLU A 228 -14.28 12.93 4.37
C GLU A 228 -15.28 12.65 3.26
N ALA A 229 -16.57 12.49 3.59
CA ALA A 229 -17.61 12.30 2.59
C ALA A 229 -17.68 13.49 1.63
N VAL A 230 -17.69 14.72 2.15
CA VAL A 230 -17.72 15.95 1.35
C VAL A 230 -16.46 16.07 0.52
N ARG A 231 -15.28 15.85 1.08
CA ARG A 231 -13.99 15.89 0.37
C ARG A 231 -13.95 14.94 -0.83
N TYR A 232 -14.39 13.70 -0.66
CA TYR A 232 -14.45 12.73 -1.76
C TYR A 232 -15.57 13.03 -2.75
N LEU A 233 -16.70 13.60 -2.30
CA LEU A 233 -17.78 14.01 -3.19
C LEU A 233 -17.38 15.20 -4.08
N GLU A 234 -16.69 16.18 -3.51
CA GLU A 234 -16.10 17.29 -4.25
C GLU A 234 -15.19 16.77 -5.35
N ARG A 235 -14.29 15.83 -5.00
CA ARG A 235 -13.40 15.20 -5.97
C ARG A 235 -14.16 14.42 -7.06
N ALA A 236 -15.26 13.76 -6.71
CA ALA A 236 -16.11 13.10 -7.70
C ALA A 236 -16.71 14.08 -8.69
N LEU A 237 -17.18 15.23 -8.22
CA LEU A 237 -17.75 16.29 -9.06
C LEU A 237 -16.69 16.92 -9.95
N GLU A 238 -15.48 17.21 -9.43
CA GLU A 238 -14.33 17.71 -10.19
C GLU A 238 -13.90 16.73 -11.30
N GLU A 239 -13.96 15.43 -11.05
CA GLU A 239 -13.64 14.38 -12.04
C GLU A 239 -14.83 14.05 -12.97
N GLY A 240 -15.91 14.85 -12.93
CA GLY A 240 -17.02 14.79 -13.88
C GLY A 240 -18.20 13.90 -13.48
N PHE A 241 -18.42 13.60 -12.20
CA PHE A 241 -19.65 12.94 -11.75
C PHE A 241 -20.85 13.88 -11.94
N LYS A 242 -21.80 13.52 -12.84
CA LYS A 242 -22.90 14.43 -13.25
C LYS A 242 -24.25 14.15 -12.58
N ASP A 243 -24.43 12.96 -11.98
CA ASP A 243 -25.74 12.54 -11.45
C ASP A 243 -26.00 13.11 -10.05
N ARG A 244 -26.30 14.42 -10.01
CA ARG A 244 -26.64 15.13 -8.74
C ARG A 244 -27.90 14.58 -8.07
N LYS A 245 -28.88 14.14 -8.85
CA LYS A 245 -30.10 13.55 -8.32
C LYS A 245 -29.78 12.29 -7.51
N ARG A 246 -28.91 11.45 -8.04
CA ARG A 246 -28.44 10.26 -7.34
C ARG A 246 -27.74 10.58 -6.02
N ILE A 247 -27.01 11.71 -5.91
CA ILE A 247 -26.41 12.15 -4.64
C ILE A 247 -27.49 12.51 -3.64
N LEU A 248 -28.47 13.31 -4.05
CA LEU A 248 -29.53 13.81 -3.19
C LEU A 248 -30.51 12.72 -2.73
N ASP A 249 -30.78 11.72 -3.58
CA ASP A 249 -31.72 10.62 -3.28
C ASP A 249 -31.04 9.45 -2.53
N ASP A 250 -29.71 9.44 -2.40
CA ASP A 250 -28.98 8.31 -1.79
C ASP A 250 -29.11 8.32 -0.25
N PRO A 251 -29.58 7.20 0.37
CA PRO A 251 -29.80 7.13 1.81
C PRO A 251 -28.53 7.38 2.66
N ASP A 252 -27.35 7.11 2.13
CA ASP A 252 -26.11 7.34 2.88
C ASP A 252 -25.78 8.84 2.94
N PHE A 253 -26.00 9.61 1.85
CA PHE A 253 -25.84 11.07 1.86
C PHE A 253 -26.95 11.78 2.64
N GLN A 254 -28.15 11.20 2.77
CA GLN A 254 -29.18 11.74 3.63
C GLN A 254 -28.75 11.86 5.10
N LYS A 255 -27.85 10.99 5.56
CA LYS A 255 -27.31 11.03 6.94
C LYS A 255 -26.46 12.28 7.22
N ILE A 256 -25.93 12.90 6.18
CA ILE A 256 -25.10 14.12 6.25
C ILE A 256 -25.76 15.31 5.56
N SER A 257 -27.04 15.22 5.21
CA SER A 257 -27.77 16.27 4.46
C SER A 257 -27.88 17.61 5.19
N SER A 258 -27.77 17.61 6.52
CA SER A 258 -27.75 18.82 7.36
C SER A 258 -26.34 19.36 7.62
N ASP A 259 -25.27 18.68 7.17
CA ASP A 259 -23.90 19.16 7.34
C ASP A 259 -23.67 20.43 6.50
N PRO A 260 -23.14 21.53 7.10
CA PRO A 260 -22.98 22.81 6.40
C PRO A 260 -22.07 22.70 5.16
N ALA A 261 -21.02 21.86 5.20
CA ALA A 261 -20.11 21.70 4.07
C ALA A 261 -20.79 20.91 2.94
N PHE A 262 -21.59 19.89 3.27
CA PHE A 262 -22.38 19.16 2.28
C PHE A 262 -23.39 20.09 1.59
N VAL A 263 -24.12 20.90 2.37
CA VAL A 263 -25.10 21.85 1.85
C VAL A 263 -24.42 22.88 0.93
N ALA A 264 -23.27 23.43 1.35
CA ALA A 264 -22.50 24.37 0.56
C ALA A 264 -22.03 23.75 -0.77
N LEU A 265 -21.50 22.54 -0.74
CA LEU A 265 -21.04 21.80 -1.92
C LEU A 265 -22.19 21.54 -2.90
N MET A 266 -23.34 21.13 -2.39
CA MET A 266 -24.52 20.85 -3.25
C MET A 266 -25.14 22.12 -3.82
N LYS A 267 -25.02 23.27 -3.14
CA LYS A 267 -25.44 24.58 -3.64
C LYS A 267 -24.52 25.12 -4.73
N ASN A 268 -23.21 25.02 -4.53
CA ASN A 268 -22.17 25.55 -5.41
C ASN A 268 -21.15 24.45 -5.74
N PRO A 269 -21.50 23.48 -6.61
CA PRO A 269 -20.57 22.41 -6.96
C PRO A 269 -19.40 22.93 -7.77
N PRO A 270 -18.20 22.31 -7.65
CA PRO A 270 -17.05 22.65 -8.47
C PRO A 270 -17.34 22.40 -9.96
N VAL A 271 -16.62 23.13 -10.80
CA VAL A 271 -16.62 22.90 -12.26
C VAL A 271 -15.80 21.64 -12.54
N ALA A 272 -16.33 20.76 -13.38
CA ALA A 272 -15.61 19.57 -13.78
C ALA A 272 -14.30 19.96 -14.52
N ILE A 273 -13.20 19.32 -14.11
CA ILE A 273 -11.86 19.54 -14.70
C ILE A 273 -11.72 18.80 -16.04
N LYS A 274 -12.54 17.76 -16.23
CA LYS A 274 -12.58 16.93 -17.45
C LYS A 274 -13.98 16.96 -18.03
N ASP A 275 -14.08 17.48 -19.22
CA ASP A 275 -15.27 17.34 -20.08
C ASP A 275 -15.32 15.97 -20.77
#